data_5e763786fd67a41aa894db4a5944633a
#
_entry.id   5e763786fd67a41aa894db4a5944633a
#
_cell.length_a   1.000
_cell.length_b   1.000
_cell.length_c   1.000
_cell.angle_alpha   90.00
_cell.angle_beta   90.00
_cell.angle_gamma   90.00
#
_symmetry.space_group_name_H-M   'P 1'
#
loop_
_entity.id
_entity.type
_entity.pdbx_description
1 polymer ?
#
loop_
_entity_poly.entity_id
_entity_poly.type
_entity_poly.pdbx_seq_one_letter_code
_entity_poly.pdbx_strand_id
1 'polypeptide(L)'
;MNRRRRLLAAMLGGLLASPRAEAQATMPLETTGSTLCEVRGFATDRDPRGSNLRAAPRADAPIIGHVPPRSNIGQNTWTGAEFEIVGSKDGWLLVHNGDQDGDLKFDAAHAEDGRGWLSARLVGTTLRVAALRSAPRRDAPLVARLAGDNWGPDSVAVSAVHSCQGNYIEVTTTPIGGKPVRGWSFKPCSSQLTTCDGGITE
;
A
#
# COMPACT_ATOMS: atom_id res chain seq x y z
N MET A 1 -3.65 -49.93 76.41
CA MET A 1 -2.39 -49.44 75.83
C MET A 1 -2.70 -48.95 74.38
N ASN A 2 -2.94 -47.62 74.19
CA ASN A 2 -3.37 -47.03 72.89
C ASN A 2 -2.24 -46.16 72.39
N ARG A 3 -1.57 -46.58 71.30
CA ARG A 3 -0.58 -45.78 70.55
C ARG A 3 -1.34 -44.98 69.48
N ARG A 4 -1.44 -43.67 69.68
CA ARG A 4 -1.90 -42.71 68.65
C ARG A 4 -0.78 -42.45 67.67
N ARG A 5 -0.93 -42.84 66.39
CA ARG A 5 -0.07 -42.46 65.29
C ARG A 5 -0.51 -41.06 64.79
N ARG A 6 0.42 -40.09 64.86
CA ARG A 6 0.25 -38.75 64.27
C ARG A 6 0.73 -38.84 62.82
N LEU A 7 -0.18 -38.57 61.87
CA LEU A 7 0.12 -38.37 60.49
C LEU A 7 0.55 -36.90 60.29
N LEU A 8 1.79 -36.66 59.86
CA LEU A 8 2.21 -35.35 59.35
C LEU A 8 1.78 -35.27 57.89
N ALA A 9 0.92 -34.34 57.54
CA ALA A 9 0.60 -33.96 56.20
C ALA A 9 1.65 -32.93 55.73
N ALA A 10 2.51 -33.31 54.77
CA ALA A 10 3.41 -32.41 54.07
C ALA A 10 2.66 -31.69 52.97
N MET A 11 2.43 -30.39 53.09
CA MET A 11 1.91 -29.54 52.02
C MET A 11 3.07 -29.20 51.03
N LEU A 12 3.08 -29.80 49.86
CA LEU A 12 3.92 -29.32 48.74
C LEU A 12 3.22 -28.09 48.12
N GLY A 13 3.78 -26.91 48.37
CA GLY A 13 3.40 -25.70 47.71
C GLY A 13 3.99 -25.70 46.28
N GLY A 14 3.17 -25.98 45.28
CA GLY A 14 3.53 -25.85 43.86
C GLY A 14 3.62 -24.39 43.51
N LEU A 15 4.82 -23.87 43.21
CA LEU A 15 5.00 -22.57 42.52
C LEU A 15 4.47 -22.70 41.09
N LEU A 16 3.32 -22.12 40.83
CA LEU A 16 2.82 -21.90 39.47
C LEU A 16 3.68 -20.79 38.85
N ALA A 17 4.66 -21.17 38.03
CA ALA A 17 5.36 -20.24 37.16
C ALA A 17 4.40 -19.76 36.07
N SER A 18 3.93 -18.53 36.17
CA SER A 18 3.15 -17.88 35.11
C SER A 18 4.05 -17.74 33.87
N PRO A 19 3.60 -18.19 32.68
CA PRO A 19 4.35 -17.92 31.46
C PRO A 19 4.43 -16.41 31.26
N ARG A 20 5.64 -15.87 31.27
CA ARG A 20 5.92 -14.51 30.84
C ARG A 20 5.59 -14.46 29.35
N ALA A 21 4.56 -13.71 28.96
CA ALA A 21 4.35 -13.34 27.58
C ALA A 21 5.60 -12.55 27.14
N GLU A 22 6.45 -13.17 26.35
CA GLU A 22 7.54 -12.45 25.66
C GLU A 22 6.86 -11.42 24.76
N ALA A 23 7.07 -10.14 25.07
CA ALA A 23 6.67 -9.06 24.17
C ALA A 23 7.43 -9.28 22.86
N GLN A 24 6.72 -9.65 21.81
CA GLN A 24 7.29 -9.76 20.48
C GLN A 24 7.90 -8.39 20.14
N ALA A 25 9.22 -8.38 19.95
CA ALA A 25 9.93 -7.16 19.56
C ALA A 25 9.34 -6.64 18.26
N THR A 26 8.80 -5.42 18.31
CA THR A 26 8.23 -4.73 17.14
C THR A 26 9.34 -4.54 16.12
N MET A 27 9.19 -5.14 14.94
CA MET A 27 10.13 -4.93 13.83
C MET A 27 9.93 -3.51 13.30
N PRO A 28 10.93 -2.62 13.38
CA PRO A 28 10.76 -1.25 12.91
C PRO A 28 10.56 -1.21 11.40
N LEU A 29 9.67 -0.31 10.95
CA LEU A 29 9.47 -0.02 9.54
C LEU A 29 10.73 0.66 8.97
N GLU A 30 11.34 0.06 7.93
CA GLU A 30 12.51 0.63 7.26
C GLU A 30 12.09 1.71 6.27
N THR A 31 12.38 2.97 6.56
CA THR A 31 12.06 4.11 5.67
C THR A 31 13.32 4.85 5.19
N THR A 32 14.50 4.47 5.65
CA THR A 32 15.76 5.13 5.30
C THR A 32 16.03 5.07 3.80
N GLY A 33 16.29 6.24 3.20
CA GLY A 33 16.59 6.38 1.78
C GLY A 33 15.36 6.25 0.86
N SER A 34 14.14 6.28 1.41
CA SER A 34 12.93 6.38 0.60
C SER A 34 12.73 7.82 0.10
N THR A 35 12.17 7.94 -1.10
CA THR A 35 11.68 9.20 -1.63
C THR A 35 10.28 9.46 -1.07
N LEU A 36 10.02 10.67 -0.55
CA LEU A 36 8.71 11.05 -0.03
C LEU A 36 7.71 11.32 -1.15
N CYS A 37 6.46 10.93 -0.93
CA CYS A 37 5.35 11.06 -1.87
C CYS A 37 4.08 11.58 -1.18
N GLU A 38 3.22 12.21 -1.97
CA GLU A 38 1.87 12.66 -1.59
C GLU A 38 0.90 12.35 -2.74
N VAL A 39 0.74 11.06 -3.04
CA VAL A 39 -0.11 10.58 -4.15
C VAL A 39 -1.02 9.47 -3.68
N ARG A 40 -1.98 9.07 -4.51
CA ARG A 40 -2.96 8.04 -4.20
C ARG A 40 -2.94 6.91 -5.22
N GLY A 41 -3.34 5.73 -4.77
CA GLY A 41 -3.48 4.56 -5.62
C GLY A 41 -4.41 3.51 -5.01
N PHE A 42 -4.52 2.41 -5.70
CA PHE A 42 -5.35 1.28 -5.32
C PHE A 42 -4.66 -0.06 -5.62
N ALA A 43 -5.09 -1.11 -4.94
CA ALA A 43 -4.57 -2.45 -5.15
C ALA A 43 -5.08 -3.05 -6.46
N THR A 44 -4.17 -3.69 -7.23
CA THR A 44 -4.51 -4.36 -8.50
C THR A 44 -4.31 -5.87 -8.45
N ASP A 45 -3.79 -6.40 -7.34
CA ASP A 45 -3.54 -7.83 -7.19
C ASP A 45 -4.82 -8.65 -7.38
N ARG A 46 -4.69 -9.74 -8.14
CA ARG A 46 -5.79 -10.68 -8.41
C ARG A 46 -5.74 -11.93 -7.54
N ASP A 47 -4.74 -12.05 -6.65
CA ASP A 47 -4.69 -13.16 -5.69
C ASP A 47 -5.90 -13.07 -4.76
N PRO A 48 -6.74 -14.12 -4.66
CA PRO A 48 -7.89 -14.12 -3.76
C PRO A 48 -7.51 -14.04 -2.28
N ARG A 49 -6.25 -14.17 -1.95
CA ARG A 49 -5.71 -13.96 -0.59
C ARG A 49 -5.27 -12.51 -0.35
N GLY A 50 -5.25 -11.65 -1.40
CA GLY A 50 -4.70 -10.30 -1.33
C GLY A 50 -3.18 -10.26 -1.27
N SER A 51 -2.63 -9.13 -0.85
CA SER A 51 -1.18 -8.86 -0.90
C SER A 51 -0.60 -8.59 0.48
N ASN A 52 0.67 -8.96 0.68
CA ASN A 52 1.39 -8.70 1.92
C ASN A 52 1.96 -7.28 1.97
N LEU A 53 1.77 -6.61 3.10
CA LEU A 53 2.49 -5.40 3.48
C LEU A 53 3.74 -5.78 4.28
N ARG A 54 4.87 -5.17 3.97
CA ARG A 54 6.16 -5.56 4.52
C ARG A 54 6.83 -4.45 5.31
N ALA A 55 7.69 -4.82 6.25
CA ALA A 55 8.46 -3.88 7.08
C ALA A 55 9.58 -3.16 6.30
N ALA A 56 9.98 -3.66 5.13
CA ALA A 56 11.04 -3.09 4.31
C ALA A 56 10.75 -3.31 2.81
N PRO A 57 11.36 -2.49 1.90
CA PRO A 57 11.10 -2.55 0.47
C PRO A 57 11.84 -3.73 -0.20
N ARG A 58 11.56 -4.95 0.23
CA ARG A 58 12.11 -6.20 -0.34
C ARG A 58 11.19 -7.40 -0.07
N ALA A 59 11.27 -8.40 -0.93
CA ALA A 59 10.34 -9.54 -0.94
C ALA A 59 10.51 -10.50 0.26
N ASP A 60 11.67 -10.53 0.88
CA ASP A 60 12.01 -11.35 2.05
C ASP A 60 11.82 -10.63 3.39
N ALA A 61 11.43 -9.34 3.37
CA ALA A 61 11.16 -8.59 4.59
C ALA A 61 9.95 -9.18 5.36
N PRO A 62 9.93 -9.06 6.69
CA PRO A 62 8.79 -9.48 7.49
C PRO A 62 7.47 -8.89 7.02
N ILE A 63 6.43 -9.70 7.08
CA ILE A 63 5.05 -9.27 6.80
C ILE A 63 4.53 -8.60 8.08
N ILE A 64 4.02 -7.38 7.93
CA ILE A 64 3.49 -6.54 9.02
C ILE A 64 2.03 -6.16 8.81
N GLY A 65 1.44 -6.58 7.71
CA GLY A 65 0.06 -6.28 7.38
C GLY A 65 -0.35 -6.91 6.06
N HIS A 66 -1.57 -6.58 5.66
CA HIS A 66 -2.22 -7.19 4.53
C HIS A 66 -3.13 -6.21 3.79
N VAL A 67 -3.05 -6.23 2.46
CA VAL A 67 -4.02 -5.60 1.56
C VAL A 67 -5.08 -6.63 1.23
N PRO A 68 -6.38 -6.38 1.52
CA PRO A 68 -7.43 -7.34 1.22
C PRO A 68 -7.52 -7.63 -0.28
N PRO A 69 -8.09 -8.80 -0.65
CA PRO A 69 -8.33 -9.12 -2.05
C PRO A 69 -9.30 -8.13 -2.68
N ARG A 70 -9.20 -7.99 -4.01
CA ARG A 70 -10.17 -7.19 -4.77
C ARG A 70 -11.59 -7.75 -4.62
N SER A 71 -12.56 -6.85 -4.59
CA SER A 71 -13.98 -7.17 -4.50
C SER A 71 -14.66 -7.00 -5.85
N ASN A 72 -15.53 -7.94 -6.22
CA ASN A 72 -16.44 -7.79 -7.35
C ASN A 72 -17.69 -7.05 -6.87
N ILE A 73 -17.92 -5.85 -7.39
CA ILE A 73 -19.06 -5.00 -7.05
C ILE A 73 -20.25 -5.16 -8.01
N GLY A 74 -20.21 -6.17 -8.87
CA GLY A 74 -21.22 -6.46 -9.88
C GLY A 74 -20.76 -6.18 -11.31
N GLN A 75 -21.44 -6.77 -12.29
CA GLN A 75 -21.17 -6.57 -13.73
C GLN A 75 -19.69 -6.77 -14.14
N ASN A 76 -18.98 -7.71 -13.48
CA ASN A 76 -17.55 -7.95 -13.66
C ASN A 76 -16.66 -6.74 -13.32
N THR A 77 -17.17 -5.77 -12.57
CA THR A 77 -16.38 -4.64 -12.09
C THR A 77 -15.66 -5.01 -10.80
N TRP A 78 -14.35 -4.90 -10.78
CA TRP A 78 -13.49 -5.25 -9.66
C TRP A 78 -12.82 -4.00 -9.10
N THR A 79 -12.92 -3.81 -7.78
CA THR A 79 -12.23 -2.74 -7.06
C THR A 79 -11.26 -3.34 -6.04
N GLY A 80 -10.12 -2.69 -5.86
CA GLY A 80 -9.15 -2.99 -4.81
C GLY A 80 -9.17 -1.94 -3.72
N ALA A 81 -8.53 -2.24 -2.60
CA ALA A 81 -8.33 -1.28 -1.52
C ALA A 81 -7.68 0.00 -2.03
N GLU A 82 -8.20 1.15 -1.62
CA GLU A 82 -7.63 2.46 -1.91
C GLU A 82 -6.72 2.90 -0.75
N PHE A 83 -5.63 3.59 -1.07
CA PHE A 83 -4.64 4.01 -0.09
C PHE A 83 -3.84 5.23 -0.56
N GLU A 84 -3.22 5.88 0.40
CA GLU A 84 -2.20 6.89 0.17
C GLU A 84 -0.85 6.23 -0.09
N ILE A 85 -0.04 6.85 -0.93
CA ILE A 85 1.33 6.46 -1.21
C ILE A 85 2.22 7.57 -0.67
N VAL A 86 2.93 7.28 0.42
CA VAL A 86 3.71 8.26 1.17
C VAL A 86 5.22 8.13 0.94
N GLY A 87 5.65 7.11 0.20
CA GLY A 87 7.05 6.94 -0.16
C GLY A 87 7.28 5.93 -1.26
N SER A 88 8.48 5.95 -1.87
CA SER A 88 8.94 4.95 -2.82
C SER A 88 10.42 4.62 -2.66
N LYS A 89 10.79 3.35 -2.91
CA LYS A 89 12.17 2.87 -2.91
C LYS A 89 12.26 1.55 -3.70
N ASP A 90 13.18 1.48 -4.66
CA ASP A 90 13.56 0.23 -5.36
C ASP A 90 12.38 -0.59 -5.94
N GLY A 91 11.35 0.08 -6.48
CA GLY A 91 10.16 -0.57 -7.04
C GLY A 91 9.14 -1.00 -5.98
N TRP A 92 9.26 -0.49 -4.77
CA TRP A 92 8.29 -0.62 -3.69
C TRP A 92 7.68 0.74 -3.36
N LEU A 93 6.43 0.72 -2.91
CA LEU A 93 5.70 1.91 -2.47
C LEU A 93 5.35 1.75 -1.00
N LEU A 94 5.65 2.77 -0.21
CA LEU A 94 5.22 2.87 1.18
C LEU A 94 3.78 3.37 1.16
N VAL A 95 2.85 2.49 1.50
CA VAL A 95 1.42 2.77 1.50
C VAL A 95 0.92 2.99 2.91
N HIS A 96 -0.14 3.78 3.03
CA HIS A 96 -0.74 4.19 4.30
C HIS A 96 -2.27 4.16 4.17
N ASN A 97 -2.98 3.75 5.22
CA ASN A 97 -4.41 4.03 5.33
C ASN A 97 -4.58 5.56 5.43
N GLY A 98 -5.42 6.14 4.59
CA GLY A 98 -5.79 7.55 4.73
C GLY A 98 -6.54 7.82 6.05
N ASP A 99 -7.03 9.04 6.22
CA ASP A 99 -7.69 9.55 7.46
C ASP A 99 -9.00 8.84 7.86
N GLN A 100 -9.44 7.87 7.09
CA GLN A 100 -10.68 7.11 7.33
C GLN A 100 -10.34 5.63 7.46
N ASP A 101 -11.17 4.84 8.11
CA ASP A 101 -11.06 3.39 8.32
C ASP A 101 -10.61 2.64 7.07
N GLY A 102 -9.32 2.80 6.74
CA GLY A 102 -8.74 2.32 5.49
C GLY A 102 -8.78 0.81 5.41
N ASP A 103 -8.81 0.31 4.20
CA ASP A 103 -8.92 -1.11 3.90
C ASP A 103 -7.68 -1.93 4.28
N LEU A 104 -6.52 -1.27 4.44
CA LEU A 104 -5.28 -1.97 4.81
C LEU A 104 -5.36 -2.48 6.24
N LYS A 105 -4.97 -3.72 6.46
CA LYS A 105 -4.96 -4.37 7.77
C LYS A 105 -3.52 -4.57 8.22
N PHE A 106 -3.20 -4.10 9.42
CA PHE A 106 -1.88 -4.23 10.01
C PHE A 106 -1.94 -5.13 11.25
N ASP A 107 -0.83 -5.77 11.61
CA ASP A 107 -0.70 -6.42 12.89
C ASP A 107 -0.76 -5.39 14.04
N ALA A 108 -1.01 -5.83 15.27
CA ALA A 108 -1.20 -4.95 16.41
C ALA A 108 0.01 -4.03 16.70
N ALA A 109 1.21 -4.47 16.31
CA ALA A 109 2.45 -3.75 16.52
C ALA A 109 2.65 -2.59 15.53
N HIS A 110 1.96 -2.63 14.37
CA HIS A 110 2.08 -1.65 13.29
C HIS A 110 0.77 -0.91 13.00
N ALA A 111 -0.30 -1.22 13.74
CA ALA A 111 -1.62 -0.63 13.53
C ALA A 111 -1.65 0.88 13.75
N GLU A 112 -0.89 1.40 14.73
CA GLU A 112 -0.81 2.83 15.02
C GLU A 112 -0.09 3.61 13.91
N ASP A 113 1.00 3.06 13.37
CA ASP A 113 1.71 3.68 12.24
C ASP A 113 0.94 3.56 10.93
N GLY A 114 0.19 2.49 10.73
CA GLY A 114 -0.69 2.25 9.58
C GLY A 114 0.03 2.27 8.24
N ARG A 115 1.35 2.05 8.21
CA ARG A 115 2.19 2.07 7.01
C ARG A 115 2.87 0.73 6.74
N GLY A 116 3.07 0.41 5.46
CA GLY A 116 3.78 -0.79 5.04
C GLY A 116 4.21 -0.73 3.58
N TRP A 117 5.23 -1.50 3.23
CA TRP A 117 5.74 -1.57 1.88
C TRP A 117 4.95 -2.56 1.02
N LEU A 118 4.42 -2.07 -0.10
CA LEU A 118 3.75 -2.85 -1.14
C LEU A 118 4.57 -2.79 -2.42
N SER A 119 4.70 -3.91 -3.14
CA SER A 119 5.35 -3.91 -4.45
C SER A 119 4.59 -2.99 -5.42
N ALA A 120 5.28 -2.11 -6.12
CA ALA A 120 4.69 -1.20 -7.10
C ALA A 120 3.95 -1.93 -8.24
N ARG A 121 4.30 -3.19 -8.51
CA ARG A 121 3.62 -4.06 -9.49
C ARG A 121 2.17 -4.39 -9.12
N LEU A 122 1.80 -4.22 -7.85
CA LEU A 122 0.48 -4.53 -7.29
C LEU A 122 -0.36 -3.27 -7.08
N VAL A 123 0.12 -2.13 -7.60
CA VAL A 123 -0.52 -0.82 -7.44
C VAL A 123 -0.98 -0.29 -8.79
N GLY A 124 -2.19 0.25 -8.80
CA GLY A 124 -2.77 1.04 -9.85
C GLY A 124 -3.05 2.47 -9.40
N THR A 125 -3.28 3.33 -10.36
CA THR A 125 -3.72 4.72 -10.13
C THR A 125 -4.47 5.22 -11.35
N THR A 126 -5.28 6.26 -11.18
CA THR A 126 -6.01 6.92 -12.28
C THR A 126 -5.37 8.27 -12.58
N LEU A 127 -5.13 8.54 -13.85
CA LEU A 127 -4.44 9.76 -14.29
C LEU A 127 -5.42 10.93 -14.36
N ARG A 128 -4.96 12.13 -13.98
CA ARG A 128 -5.79 13.36 -13.91
C ARG A 128 -5.30 14.47 -14.82
N VAL A 129 -4.04 14.40 -15.26
CA VAL A 129 -3.41 15.45 -16.06
C VAL A 129 -3.26 15.00 -17.51
N ALA A 130 -3.40 15.95 -18.43
CA ALA A 130 -3.45 15.68 -19.87
C ALA A 130 -2.11 15.25 -20.49
N ALA A 131 -1.04 15.13 -19.70
CA ALA A 131 0.27 14.77 -20.23
C ALA A 131 1.16 14.08 -19.19
N LEU A 132 2.09 13.26 -19.66
CA LEU A 132 3.22 12.78 -18.87
C LEU A 132 4.47 13.64 -19.11
N ARG A 133 5.29 13.74 -18.08
CA ARG A 133 6.57 14.46 -18.11
C ARG A 133 7.77 13.52 -17.97
N SER A 134 8.93 13.96 -18.39
CA SER A 134 10.19 13.20 -18.30
C SER A 134 10.78 13.17 -16.89
N ALA A 135 10.34 14.04 -15.98
CA ALA A 135 10.79 14.13 -14.59
C ALA A 135 9.67 14.65 -13.69
N PRO A 136 9.74 14.41 -12.35
CA PRO A 136 8.70 14.79 -11.40
C PRO A 136 8.75 16.29 -11.05
N ARG A 137 8.57 17.14 -12.04
CA ARG A 137 8.56 18.60 -11.92
C ARG A 137 7.81 19.25 -13.07
N ARG A 138 7.18 20.40 -12.80
CA ARG A 138 6.26 21.09 -13.70
C ARG A 138 6.90 21.55 -15.02
N ASP A 139 8.16 21.95 -14.98
CA ASP A 139 8.92 22.46 -16.13
C ASP A 139 9.65 21.36 -16.92
N ALA A 140 9.52 20.09 -16.52
CA ALA A 140 10.11 18.98 -17.26
C ALA A 140 9.45 18.81 -18.64
N PRO A 141 10.19 18.38 -19.67
CA PRO A 141 9.65 18.12 -20.99
C PRO A 141 8.48 17.13 -20.97
N LEU A 142 7.49 17.39 -21.82
CA LEU A 142 6.39 16.45 -22.06
C LEU A 142 6.88 15.24 -22.84
N VAL A 143 6.49 14.04 -22.42
CA VAL A 143 6.82 12.78 -23.11
C VAL A 143 5.61 12.17 -23.81
N ALA A 144 4.40 12.46 -23.35
CA ALA A 144 3.16 12.00 -23.98
C ALA A 144 1.98 12.91 -23.63
N ARG A 145 1.01 13.02 -24.55
CA ARG A 145 -0.34 13.56 -24.29
C ARG A 145 -1.27 12.42 -23.92
N LEU A 146 -2.12 12.65 -22.92
CA LEU A 146 -3.07 11.68 -22.36
C LEU A 146 -4.52 12.12 -22.50
N ALA A 147 -4.77 13.21 -23.21
CA ALA A 147 -6.11 13.70 -23.51
C ALA A 147 -6.22 14.06 -24.98
N GLY A 148 -7.39 13.87 -25.55
CA GLY A 148 -7.79 14.26 -26.90
C GLY A 148 -9.09 15.05 -26.86
N ASP A 149 -9.66 15.32 -28.05
CA ASP A 149 -10.86 16.16 -28.19
C ASP A 149 -12.10 15.53 -27.51
N ASN A 150 -12.15 14.20 -27.40
CA ASN A 150 -13.34 13.46 -26.93
C ASN A 150 -13.03 12.50 -25.75
N TRP A 151 -11.86 12.57 -25.14
CA TRP A 151 -11.47 11.71 -24.02
C TRP A 151 -10.46 12.38 -23.12
N GLY A 152 -10.56 12.08 -21.82
CA GLY A 152 -9.69 12.61 -20.79
C GLY A 152 -8.54 11.65 -20.39
N PRO A 153 -7.63 12.11 -19.54
CA PRO A 153 -6.49 11.32 -19.08
C PRO A 153 -6.90 10.08 -18.26
N ASP A 154 -8.05 10.10 -17.61
CA ASP A 154 -8.64 9.00 -16.85
C ASP A 154 -9.13 7.83 -17.75
N SER A 155 -9.31 8.09 -19.03
CA SER A 155 -9.61 7.04 -20.04
C SER A 155 -8.37 6.21 -20.41
N VAL A 156 -7.18 6.63 -20.00
CA VAL A 156 -5.93 5.96 -20.36
C VAL A 156 -5.50 5.04 -19.23
N ALA A 157 -5.49 3.74 -19.50
CA ALA A 157 -5.13 2.74 -18.50
C ALA A 157 -3.63 2.80 -18.13
N VAL A 158 -3.35 2.80 -16.84
CA VAL A 158 -1.99 2.61 -16.31
C VAL A 158 -1.67 1.12 -16.32
N SER A 159 -0.61 0.73 -17.03
CA SER A 159 -0.17 -0.67 -17.10
C SER A 159 0.88 -1.03 -16.04
N ALA A 160 1.60 -0.04 -15.50
CA ALA A 160 2.55 -0.22 -14.41
C ALA A 160 2.77 1.09 -13.63
N VAL A 161 2.95 0.97 -12.33
CA VAL A 161 3.48 2.00 -11.44
C VAL A 161 4.93 1.62 -11.11
N HIS A 162 5.83 2.61 -11.05
CA HIS A 162 7.26 2.38 -10.83
C HIS A 162 7.78 3.02 -9.54
N SER A 163 7.51 4.30 -9.36
CA SER A 163 7.99 5.12 -8.24
C SER A 163 7.11 6.34 -8.04
N CYS A 164 7.38 7.12 -6.98
CA CYS A 164 6.76 8.41 -6.78
C CYS A 164 7.76 9.41 -6.17
N GLN A 165 7.48 10.70 -6.34
CA GLN A 165 8.23 11.80 -5.72
C GLN A 165 7.33 13.03 -5.55
N GLY A 166 7.16 13.51 -4.31
CA GLY A 166 6.22 14.59 -4.00
C GLY A 166 4.82 14.26 -4.52
N ASN A 167 4.24 15.15 -5.28
CA ASN A 167 2.92 14.98 -5.91
C ASN A 167 2.95 14.25 -7.26
N TYR A 168 4.06 13.61 -7.62
CA TYR A 168 4.21 12.91 -8.91
C TYR A 168 4.32 11.40 -8.71
N ILE A 169 3.75 10.67 -9.67
CA ILE A 169 3.89 9.21 -9.79
C ILE A 169 4.47 8.85 -11.15
N GLU A 170 5.42 7.95 -11.17
CA GLU A 170 5.99 7.42 -12.41
C GLU A 170 5.22 6.19 -12.87
N VAL A 171 4.70 6.24 -14.07
CA VAL A 171 3.84 5.19 -14.62
C VAL A 171 4.28 4.80 -16.03
N THR A 172 3.89 3.59 -16.43
CA THR A 172 3.79 3.20 -17.84
C THR A 172 2.32 3.17 -18.23
N THR A 173 1.99 3.80 -19.34
CA THR A 173 0.64 3.81 -19.91
C THR A 173 0.72 3.77 -21.44
N THR A 174 -0.41 3.46 -22.10
CA THR A 174 -0.50 3.50 -23.56
C THR A 174 -1.55 4.54 -23.95
N PRO A 175 -1.13 5.73 -24.42
CA PRO A 175 -2.06 6.71 -24.97
C PRO A 175 -2.93 6.11 -26.08
N ILE A 176 -4.16 6.60 -26.24
CA ILE A 176 -5.08 6.09 -27.28
C ILE A 176 -4.45 6.29 -28.67
N GLY A 177 -4.33 5.20 -29.42
CA GLY A 177 -3.67 5.18 -30.73
C GLY A 177 -2.13 5.26 -30.68
N GLY A 178 -1.53 5.24 -29.50
CA GLY A 178 -0.08 5.36 -29.30
C GLY A 178 0.60 4.03 -28.94
N LYS A 179 1.87 4.17 -28.56
CA LYS A 179 2.71 3.08 -28.02
C LYS A 179 2.85 3.26 -26.50
N PRO A 180 3.19 2.18 -25.76
CA PRO A 180 3.52 2.30 -24.34
C PRO A 180 4.59 3.34 -24.11
N VAL A 181 4.37 4.21 -23.12
CA VAL A 181 5.28 5.28 -22.71
C VAL A 181 5.40 5.30 -21.19
N ARG A 182 6.60 5.58 -20.70
CA ARG A 182 6.88 5.77 -19.28
C ARG A 182 7.12 7.26 -19.01
N GLY A 183 6.56 7.74 -17.91
CA GLY A 183 6.73 9.14 -17.51
C GLY A 183 6.01 9.46 -16.20
N TRP A 184 6.11 10.71 -15.80
CA TRP A 184 5.61 11.23 -14.54
C TRP A 184 4.28 11.95 -14.71
N SER A 185 3.27 11.57 -13.91
CA SER A 185 1.96 12.19 -13.82
C SER A 185 1.81 12.93 -12.50
N PHE A 186 1.19 14.10 -12.53
CA PHE A 186 0.96 14.96 -11.37
C PHE A 186 -0.36 14.61 -10.69
N LYS A 187 -0.37 14.54 -9.36
CA LYS A 187 -1.55 14.32 -8.49
C LYS A 187 -2.54 13.28 -9.05
N PRO A 188 -2.11 12.03 -9.24
CA PRO A 188 -3.03 10.95 -9.61
C PRO A 188 -4.10 10.75 -8.53
N CYS A 189 -5.18 10.05 -8.84
CA CYS A 189 -6.18 9.71 -7.87
C CYS A 189 -6.36 8.18 -7.72
N SER A 190 -7.06 7.76 -6.66
CA SER A 190 -7.36 6.36 -6.38
C SER A 190 -8.72 5.90 -6.92
N SER A 191 -9.53 6.80 -7.52
CA SER A 191 -10.86 6.42 -8.00
C SER A 191 -10.80 5.34 -9.06
N GLN A 192 -11.56 4.28 -8.86
CA GLN A 192 -11.68 3.12 -9.75
C GLN A 192 -13.01 3.06 -10.48
N LEU A 193 -14.00 3.84 -10.05
CA LEU A 193 -15.39 3.76 -10.51
C LEU A 193 -15.90 5.04 -11.17
N THR A 194 -15.32 6.16 -10.78
CA THR A 194 -15.71 7.48 -11.29
C THR A 194 -14.51 8.19 -11.89
N THR A 195 -14.77 9.20 -12.68
CA THR A 195 -13.72 10.09 -13.13
C THR A 195 -13.05 10.77 -11.93
N CYS A 196 -11.77 11.03 -12.07
CA CYS A 196 -11.05 11.85 -11.09
C CYS A 196 -11.45 13.31 -11.28
N ASP A 197 -12.36 13.81 -10.45
CA ASP A 197 -12.92 15.15 -10.58
C ASP A 197 -11.90 16.28 -10.61
N GLY A 198 -12.20 17.24 -11.47
CA GLY A 198 -11.73 18.60 -11.44
C GLY A 198 -10.36 18.82 -12.05
N GLY A 199 -10.35 19.66 -13.08
CA GLY A 199 -9.17 20.16 -13.77
C GLY A 199 -8.05 20.60 -12.83
N ILE A 200 -7.21 19.66 -12.41
CA ILE A 200 -5.92 19.99 -11.84
C ILE A 200 -5.06 20.45 -13.01
N THR A 201 -4.86 21.74 -13.08
CA THR A 201 -3.80 22.31 -13.90
C THR A 201 -2.49 22.14 -13.13
N GLU A 202 -1.50 21.53 -13.75
CA GLU A 202 -0.12 21.60 -13.27
C GLU A 202 0.38 23.04 -13.20
#